data_34c023a4f7365abaf9b66f3dab09cd2b
#
_entry.id   34c023a4f7365abaf9b66f3dab09cd2b
#
_cell.length_a   1.000
_cell.length_b   1.000
_cell.length_c   1.000
_cell.angle_alpha   90.00
_cell.angle_beta   90.00
_cell.angle_gamma   90.00
#
_symmetry.space_group_name_H-M   'P 1'
#
loop_
_entity.id
_entity.type
_entity.pdbx_description
1 polymer ?
#
loop_
_entity_poly.entity_id
_entity_poly.type
_entity_poly.pdbx_seq_one_letter_code
_entity_poly.pdbx_strand_id
1 'polypeptide(L)'
;MQKMRILLIALCLGTLCGQVSYGGAGDRILLLGDSMMASNRGSGQSVAAVIEAAVGQDVSDRSVAGARYFYNLPITGKLGLRLTEQYQKGQWNWVVLNGGGNDLLFGCGCSKCAKMLDRLVSKDGLRGAIPSFIANIRKTGAKVIYVGYLRNPGVQSPIKACKPAGDELDRRLTRMARGDAGITFLPMSDLVPSGDRTFHQSDLIHPSVKGSRGIGARIAHVIKK
;
A
#
# COMPACT_ATOMS: atom_id res chain seq x y z
N MET A 1 77.92 -33.39 -27.44
CA MET A 1 77.36 -32.16 -26.79
C MET A 1 75.90 -31.98 -27.24
N GLN A 2 74.96 -32.48 -26.47
CA GLN A 2 73.57 -32.60 -26.84
C GLN A 2 72.80 -31.46 -26.15
N LYS A 3 72.24 -30.52 -26.92
CA LYS A 3 71.49 -29.38 -26.40
C LYS A 3 70.03 -29.83 -26.10
N MET A 4 69.71 -29.87 -24.85
CA MET A 4 68.34 -30.16 -24.31
C MET A 4 67.54 -28.90 -24.51
N ARG A 5 66.47 -28.96 -25.34
CA ARG A 5 65.49 -27.91 -25.51
C ARG A 5 64.38 -28.14 -24.48
N ILE A 6 64.28 -27.24 -23.49
CA ILE A 6 63.19 -27.21 -22.50
C ILE A 6 61.98 -26.54 -23.16
N LEU A 7 60.93 -27.30 -23.33
CA LEU A 7 59.63 -26.81 -23.83
C LEU A 7 58.79 -26.32 -22.63
N LEU A 8 58.66 -25.00 -22.50
CA LEU A 8 57.80 -24.38 -21.51
C LEU A 8 56.35 -24.45 -22.05
N ILE A 9 55.53 -25.33 -21.44
CA ILE A 9 54.07 -25.35 -21.66
C ILE A 9 53.47 -24.32 -20.71
N ALA A 10 53.02 -23.18 -21.26
CA ALA A 10 52.22 -22.19 -20.51
C ALA A 10 50.80 -22.71 -20.35
N LEU A 11 50.45 -23.11 -19.13
CA LEU A 11 49.10 -23.53 -18.74
C LEU A 11 48.26 -22.27 -18.52
N CYS A 12 47.46 -21.85 -19.52
CA CYS A 12 46.47 -20.82 -19.36
C CYS A 12 45.31 -21.34 -18.52
N LEU A 13 45.33 -21.09 -17.21
CA LEU A 13 44.11 -21.19 -16.39
C LEU A 13 43.14 -20.09 -16.79
N GLY A 14 42.20 -20.40 -17.65
CA GLY A 14 41.05 -19.56 -17.92
C GLY A 14 40.16 -19.54 -16.68
N THR A 15 40.21 -18.47 -15.90
CA THR A 15 39.19 -18.19 -14.88
C THR A 15 37.89 -17.88 -15.59
N LEU A 16 36.96 -18.86 -15.64
CA LEU A 16 35.55 -18.60 -15.92
C LEU A 16 35.01 -17.76 -14.77
N CYS A 17 35.07 -16.44 -14.92
CA CYS A 17 34.22 -15.54 -14.15
C CYS A 17 32.77 -15.81 -14.59
N GLY A 18 32.09 -16.71 -13.87
CA GLY A 18 30.68 -16.86 -13.99
C GLY A 18 30.05 -15.50 -13.65
N GLN A 19 29.51 -14.84 -14.66
CA GLN A 19 28.65 -13.68 -14.45
C GLN A 19 27.43 -14.20 -13.71
N VAL A 20 27.37 -13.94 -12.40
CA VAL A 20 26.13 -14.03 -11.63
C VAL A 20 25.25 -12.94 -12.24
N SER A 21 24.37 -13.34 -13.15
CA SER A 21 23.25 -12.50 -13.56
C SER A 21 22.43 -12.24 -12.32
N TYR A 22 22.62 -11.08 -11.70
CA TYR A 22 21.60 -10.53 -10.80
C TYR A 22 20.35 -10.39 -11.64
N GLY A 23 19.41 -11.30 -11.46
CA GLY A 23 18.07 -11.18 -12.01
C GLY A 23 17.60 -9.76 -11.74
N GLY A 24 17.10 -9.07 -12.77
CA GLY A 24 16.74 -7.67 -12.71
C GLY A 24 16.00 -7.39 -11.41
N ALA A 25 16.41 -6.36 -10.68
CA ALA A 25 15.74 -5.94 -9.45
C ALA A 25 14.32 -5.55 -9.84
N GLY A 26 13.40 -6.51 -9.76
CA GLY A 26 11.98 -6.26 -9.92
C GLY A 26 11.57 -5.17 -8.93
N ASP A 27 10.63 -4.33 -9.30
CA ASP A 27 10.15 -3.26 -8.43
C ASP A 27 9.70 -3.86 -7.09
N ARG A 28 10.38 -3.53 -6.01
CA ARG A 28 10.01 -3.99 -4.68
C ARG A 28 8.79 -3.22 -4.23
N ILE A 29 7.68 -3.92 -4.06
CA ILE A 29 6.39 -3.34 -3.68
C ILE A 29 6.07 -3.74 -2.25
N LEU A 30 5.89 -2.74 -1.37
CA LEU A 30 5.39 -2.93 -0.02
C LEU A 30 3.94 -2.47 0.05
N LEU A 31 3.05 -3.34 0.55
CA LEU A 31 1.64 -3.01 0.76
C LEU A 31 1.32 -2.97 2.25
N LEU A 32 0.80 -1.84 2.70
CA LEU A 32 0.41 -1.54 4.07
C LEU A 32 -1.07 -1.18 4.11
N GLY A 33 -1.70 -1.33 5.26
CA GLY A 33 -3.06 -0.85 5.40
C GLY A 33 -3.89 -1.61 6.42
N ASP A 34 -5.17 -1.41 6.31
CA ASP A 34 -6.18 -2.03 7.19
C ASP A 34 -6.91 -3.19 6.49
N SER A 35 -8.12 -3.50 6.96
CA SER A 35 -8.91 -4.60 6.43
C SER A 35 -9.25 -4.46 4.94
N MET A 36 -9.29 -3.26 4.38
CA MET A 36 -9.53 -3.10 2.95
C MET A 36 -8.42 -3.74 2.12
N MET A 37 -7.16 -3.64 2.53
CA MET A 37 -6.04 -4.31 1.87
C MET A 37 -5.92 -5.78 2.28
N ALA A 38 -6.17 -6.11 3.55
CA ALA A 38 -6.01 -7.46 4.09
C ALA A 38 -7.13 -8.44 3.67
N SER A 39 -8.27 -7.94 3.19
CA SER A 39 -9.42 -8.78 2.81
C SER A 39 -9.07 -9.77 1.71
N ASN A 40 -9.71 -10.94 1.76
CA ASN A 40 -9.56 -12.04 0.80
C ASN A 40 -8.14 -12.65 0.72
N ARG A 41 -7.26 -12.37 1.70
CA ARG A 41 -5.90 -12.95 1.75
C ARG A 41 -5.94 -14.47 1.90
N GLY A 42 -6.79 -14.99 2.79
CA GLY A 42 -6.91 -16.42 3.04
C GLY A 42 -7.34 -17.25 1.82
N SER A 43 -7.99 -16.62 0.84
CA SER A 43 -8.39 -17.26 -0.42
C SER A 43 -7.43 -16.97 -1.59
N GLY A 44 -6.32 -16.29 -1.36
CA GLY A 44 -5.38 -15.88 -2.42
C GLY A 44 -5.94 -14.85 -3.40
N GLN A 45 -7.00 -14.12 -3.02
CA GLN A 45 -7.69 -13.13 -3.87
C GLN A 45 -7.66 -11.72 -3.27
N SER A 46 -6.62 -11.42 -2.48
CA SER A 46 -6.40 -10.11 -1.88
C SER A 46 -5.98 -9.06 -2.90
N VAL A 47 -5.96 -7.81 -2.47
CA VAL A 47 -5.43 -6.70 -3.28
C VAL A 47 -3.97 -6.97 -3.68
N ALA A 48 -3.14 -7.50 -2.77
CA ALA A 48 -1.75 -7.86 -3.06
C ALA A 48 -1.65 -8.88 -4.19
N ALA A 49 -2.38 -9.99 -4.09
CA ALA A 49 -2.37 -11.05 -5.12
C ALA A 49 -2.80 -10.53 -6.51
N VAL A 50 -3.74 -9.58 -6.56
CA VAL A 50 -4.15 -8.94 -7.82
C VAL A 50 -3.04 -8.06 -8.40
N ILE A 51 -2.33 -7.31 -7.55
CA ILE A 51 -1.19 -6.50 -7.98
C ILE A 51 -0.08 -7.43 -8.51
N GLU A 52 0.31 -8.46 -7.75
CA GLU A 52 1.32 -9.45 -8.13
C GLU A 52 1.03 -10.05 -9.52
N ALA A 53 -0.18 -10.56 -9.71
CA ALA A 53 -0.59 -11.14 -10.98
C ALA A 53 -0.55 -10.12 -12.14
N ALA A 54 -0.85 -8.85 -11.86
CA ALA A 54 -0.89 -7.82 -12.88
C ALA A 54 0.49 -7.26 -13.25
N VAL A 55 1.40 -7.12 -12.27
CA VAL A 55 2.73 -6.52 -12.49
C VAL A 55 3.83 -7.56 -12.71
N GLY A 56 3.57 -8.82 -12.39
CA GLY A 56 4.55 -9.92 -12.50
C GLY A 56 5.66 -9.86 -11.45
N GLN A 57 5.37 -9.31 -10.28
CA GLN A 57 6.34 -9.11 -9.19
C GLN A 57 5.69 -9.36 -7.84
N ASP A 58 6.47 -9.85 -6.88
CA ASP A 58 6.00 -10.12 -5.52
C ASP A 58 5.66 -8.82 -4.77
N VAL A 59 4.57 -8.87 -4.00
CA VAL A 59 4.14 -7.80 -3.11
C VAL A 59 4.33 -8.21 -1.65
N SER A 60 5.14 -7.49 -0.91
CA SER A 60 5.27 -7.68 0.53
C SER A 60 4.05 -7.11 1.24
N ASP A 61 3.02 -7.95 1.48
CA ASP A 61 1.77 -7.54 2.12
C ASP A 61 1.86 -7.61 3.65
N ARG A 62 1.85 -6.46 4.30
CA ARG A 62 1.87 -6.29 5.75
C ARG A 62 0.60 -5.67 6.31
N SER A 63 -0.45 -5.56 5.51
CA SER A 63 -1.73 -5.01 5.95
C SER A 63 -2.35 -5.83 7.08
N VAL A 64 -2.99 -5.17 8.03
CA VAL A 64 -3.61 -5.81 9.21
C VAL A 64 -5.04 -5.30 9.39
N ALA A 65 -6.01 -6.21 9.43
CA ALA A 65 -7.41 -5.83 9.66
C ALA A 65 -7.55 -5.06 10.98
N GLY A 66 -8.29 -3.96 10.97
CA GLY A 66 -8.48 -3.09 12.12
C GLY A 66 -7.35 -2.08 12.39
N ALA A 67 -6.30 -2.04 11.56
CA ALA A 67 -5.20 -1.11 11.74
C ALA A 67 -5.66 0.35 11.70
N ARG A 68 -5.02 1.20 12.53
CA ARG A 68 -5.28 2.63 12.68
C ARG A 68 -3.98 3.40 12.87
N TYR A 69 -3.97 4.68 12.55
CA TYR A 69 -2.86 5.57 12.89
C TYR A 69 -2.78 5.79 14.41
N PHE A 70 -3.92 5.97 15.08
CA PHE A 70 -4.01 6.23 16.53
C PHE A 70 -4.43 4.97 17.30
N TYR A 71 -3.56 3.96 17.27
CA TYR A 71 -3.74 2.73 18.03
C TYR A 71 -2.83 2.74 19.26
N ASN A 72 -3.41 2.59 20.47
CA ASN A 72 -2.71 2.88 21.73
C ASN A 72 -2.12 1.65 22.44
N LEU A 73 -2.63 0.43 22.19
CA LEU A 73 -2.11 -0.75 22.87
C LEU A 73 -0.72 -1.11 22.32
N PRO A 74 0.32 -1.22 23.19
CA PRO A 74 1.70 -1.32 22.73
C PRO A 74 2.00 -2.63 22.01
N ILE A 75 1.59 -3.76 22.56
CA ILE A 75 1.92 -5.09 22.03
C ILE A 75 1.26 -5.32 20.68
N THR A 76 -0.06 -5.23 20.63
CA THR A 76 -0.82 -5.43 19.39
C THR A 76 -0.58 -4.31 18.38
N GLY A 77 -0.23 -3.11 18.84
CA GLY A 77 0.23 -2.02 17.99
C GLY A 77 1.46 -2.41 17.19
N LYS A 78 2.48 -2.98 17.85
CA LYS A 78 3.70 -3.48 17.19
C LYS A 78 3.44 -4.65 16.23
N LEU A 79 2.36 -5.41 16.44
CA LEU A 79 1.93 -6.46 15.50
C LEU A 79 1.19 -5.91 14.27
N GLY A 80 1.20 -4.59 14.06
CA GLY A 80 0.66 -3.93 12.87
C GLY A 80 -0.72 -3.28 13.04
N LEU A 81 -1.36 -3.37 14.22
CA LEU A 81 -2.59 -2.62 14.47
C LEU A 81 -2.35 -1.10 14.58
N ARG A 82 -1.13 -0.66 14.96
CA ARG A 82 -0.68 0.70 14.67
C ARG A 82 -0.10 0.72 13.26
N LEU A 83 -0.77 1.38 12.34
CA LEU A 83 -0.47 1.31 10.91
C LEU A 83 1.00 1.63 10.60
N THR A 84 1.59 2.58 11.29
CA THR A 84 3.00 2.96 11.08
C THR A 84 4.00 1.86 11.43
N GLU A 85 3.64 0.90 12.30
CA GLU A 85 4.48 -0.24 12.67
C GLU A 85 4.49 -1.35 11.59
N GLN A 86 3.61 -1.26 10.59
CA GLN A 86 3.64 -2.17 9.45
C GLN A 86 4.83 -1.89 8.52
N TYR A 87 5.35 -0.65 8.55
CA TYR A 87 6.46 -0.28 7.68
C TYR A 87 7.76 -0.93 8.11
N GLN A 88 8.38 -1.65 7.19
CA GLN A 88 9.74 -2.17 7.34
C GLN A 88 10.68 -1.37 6.46
N LYS A 89 11.79 -0.93 7.04
CA LYS A 89 12.87 -0.30 6.28
C LYS A 89 13.38 -1.27 5.22
N GLY A 90 13.58 -0.79 4.01
CA GLY A 90 14.04 -1.59 2.87
C GLY A 90 14.21 -0.70 1.65
N GLN A 91 14.72 -1.30 0.58
CA GLN A 91 14.80 -0.63 -0.73
C GLN A 91 13.50 -0.89 -1.48
N TRP A 92 12.48 -0.09 -1.21
CA TRP A 92 11.19 -0.17 -1.87
C TRP A 92 11.13 0.80 -3.05
N ASN A 93 10.66 0.35 -4.20
CA ASN A 93 10.35 1.22 -5.32
C ASN A 93 8.98 1.84 -5.12
N TRP A 94 8.04 1.03 -4.60
CA TRP A 94 6.68 1.43 -4.32
C TRP A 94 6.27 1.07 -2.88
N VAL A 95 5.60 1.99 -2.22
CA VAL A 95 4.86 1.73 -1.00
C VAL A 95 3.40 2.08 -1.26
N VAL A 96 2.57 1.06 -1.29
CA VAL A 96 1.11 1.18 -1.44
C VAL A 96 0.50 1.14 -0.06
N LEU A 97 -0.33 2.11 0.29
CA LEU A 97 -0.98 2.10 1.60
C LEU A 97 -2.38 2.73 1.59
N ASN A 98 -3.20 2.28 2.53
CA ASN A 98 -4.42 2.95 2.94
C ASN A 98 -4.47 3.12 4.45
N GLY A 99 -5.38 3.94 4.96
CA GLY A 99 -5.56 4.11 6.41
C GLY A 99 -6.41 5.34 6.75
N GLY A 100 -6.72 5.49 8.02
CA GLY A 100 -7.54 6.58 8.54
C GLY A 100 -9.05 6.28 8.61
N GLY A 101 -9.58 5.35 7.82
CA GLY A 101 -10.99 4.96 7.88
C GLY A 101 -11.39 4.42 9.25
N ASN A 102 -10.58 3.53 9.81
CA ASN A 102 -10.79 2.99 11.15
C ASN A 102 -10.59 4.05 12.25
N ASP A 103 -9.74 5.06 12.04
CA ASP A 103 -9.63 6.20 12.96
C ASP A 103 -10.90 7.06 12.94
N LEU A 104 -11.51 7.26 11.76
CA LEU A 104 -12.81 7.95 11.65
C LEU A 104 -13.94 7.13 12.28
N LEU A 105 -13.99 5.82 12.00
CA LEU A 105 -15.05 4.95 12.49
C LEU A 105 -14.99 4.80 14.02
N PHE A 106 -13.84 4.39 14.55
CA PHE A 106 -13.69 4.08 15.99
C PHE A 106 -13.24 5.29 16.83
N GLY A 107 -12.63 6.30 16.21
CA GLY A 107 -12.12 7.47 16.93
C GLY A 107 -13.10 8.62 17.03
N CYS A 108 -14.06 8.77 16.10
CA CYS A 108 -15.06 9.84 16.12
C CYS A 108 -16.48 9.40 15.71
N GLY A 109 -16.70 8.09 15.50
CA GLY A 109 -18.01 7.54 15.14
C GLY A 109 -18.57 8.11 13.83
N CYS A 110 -17.71 8.56 12.93
CA CYS A 110 -18.07 9.15 11.63
C CYS A 110 -18.94 10.43 11.69
N SER A 111 -19.25 10.98 12.87
CA SER A 111 -20.17 12.10 13.03
C SER A 111 -19.49 13.43 13.40
N LYS A 112 -18.56 13.42 14.33
CA LYS A 112 -17.85 14.62 14.84
C LYS A 112 -16.34 14.53 14.56
N CYS A 113 -15.97 14.32 13.29
CA CYS A 113 -14.63 13.91 12.89
C CYS A 113 -13.65 15.05 12.60
N ALA A 114 -14.03 16.33 12.73
CA ALA A 114 -13.15 17.45 12.39
C ALA A 114 -11.78 17.36 13.08
N LYS A 115 -11.75 17.15 14.40
CA LYS A 115 -10.49 16.99 15.16
C LYS A 115 -9.69 15.75 14.73
N MET A 116 -10.36 14.64 14.46
CA MET A 116 -9.70 13.41 14.01
C MET A 116 -9.08 13.61 12.61
N LEU A 117 -9.81 14.24 11.71
CA LEU A 117 -9.32 14.61 10.38
C LEU A 117 -8.07 15.51 10.49
N ASP A 118 -8.08 16.54 11.35
CA ASP A 118 -6.93 17.44 11.53
C ASP A 118 -5.71 16.70 12.10
N ARG A 119 -5.91 15.69 12.95
CA ARG A 119 -4.83 14.81 13.42
C ARG A 119 -4.31 13.87 12.34
N LEU A 120 -5.18 13.34 11.48
CA LEU A 120 -4.78 12.46 10.38
C LEU A 120 -4.08 13.24 9.28
N VAL A 121 -4.69 14.28 8.79
CA VAL A 121 -4.16 15.16 7.75
C VAL A 121 -4.82 16.53 7.84
N SER A 122 -4.04 17.60 7.96
CA SER A 122 -4.54 18.98 8.02
C SER A 122 -5.28 19.39 6.73
N LYS A 123 -6.07 20.46 6.81
CA LYS A 123 -6.86 20.96 5.66
C LYS A 123 -6.01 21.28 4.43
N ASP A 124 -4.76 21.75 4.64
CA ASP A 124 -3.79 22.03 3.56
C ASP A 124 -3.07 20.78 3.05
N GLY A 125 -3.19 19.64 3.73
CA GLY A 125 -2.52 18.37 3.38
C GLY A 125 -1.09 18.25 3.91
N LEU A 126 -0.56 19.24 4.61
CA LEU A 126 0.88 19.32 4.92
C LEU A 126 1.26 18.70 6.27
N ARG A 127 0.34 18.63 7.22
CA ARG A 127 0.60 18.20 8.60
C ARG A 127 -0.36 17.08 9.03
N GLY A 128 0.06 16.31 10.04
CA GLY A 128 -0.72 15.20 10.61
C GLY A 128 0.02 13.87 10.50
N ALA A 129 -0.61 12.82 11.01
CA ALA A 129 -0.01 11.49 11.07
C ALA A 129 0.29 10.93 9.67
N ILE A 130 -0.62 11.13 8.71
CA ILE A 130 -0.48 10.64 7.34
C ILE A 130 0.67 11.33 6.61
N PRO A 131 0.71 12.68 6.48
CA PRO A 131 1.81 13.35 5.82
C PRO A 131 3.17 13.07 6.47
N SER A 132 3.24 13.03 7.79
CA SER A 132 4.48 12.72 8.52
C SER A 132 4.98 11.30 8.22
N PHE A 133 4.10 10.32 8.18
CA PHE A 133 4.46 8.95 7.86
C PHE A 133 4.92 8.82 6.41
N ILE A 134 4.19 9.41 5.47
CA ILE A 134 4.56 9.40 4.05
C ILE A 134 5.90 10.11 3.82
N ALA A 135 6.14 11.26 4.46
CA ALA A 135 7.41 11.96 4.34
C ALA A 135 8.59 11.09 4.79
N ASN A 136 8.42 10.27 5.84
CA ASN A 136 9.46 9.33 6.26
C ASN A 136 9.70 8.22 5.22
N ILE A 137 8.66 7.71 4.58
CA ILE A 137 8.76 6.74 3.48
C ILE A 137 9.47 7.39 2.29
N ARG A 138 9.07 8.60 1.90
CA ARG A 138 9.62 9.34 0.76
C ARG A 138 11.12 9.63 0.88
N LYS A 139 11.64 9.81 2.11
CA LYS A 139 13.10 9.97 2.37
C LYS A 139 13.93 8.79 1.88
N THR A 140 13.34 7.60 1.71
CA THR A 140 14.02 6.42 1.17
C THR A 140 14.07 6.37 -0.36
N GLY A 141 13.42 7.32 -1.04
CA GLY A 141 13.29 7.35 -2.51
C GLY A 141 12.07 6.59 -3.03
N ALA A 142 11.36 5.82 -2.20
CA ALA A 142 10.19 5.06 -2.62
C ALA A 142 9.07 5.99 -3.15
N LYS A 143 8.40 5.61 -4.24
CA LYS A 143 7.15 6.21 -4.66
C LYS A 143 6.01 5.71 -3.77
N VAL A 144 5.02 6.55 -3.52
CA VAL A 144 3.90 6.23 -2.63
C VAL A 144 2.58 6.29 -3.38
N ILE A 145 1.77 5.23 -3.26
CA ILE A 145 0.37 5.24 -3.67
C ILE A 145 -0.49 5.21 -2.41
N TYR A 146 -1.17 6.31 -2.11
CA TYR A 146 -2.16 6.33 -1.03
C TYR A 146 -3.54 6.03 -1.59
N VAL A 147 -4.15 4.93 -1.15
CA VAL A 147 -5.40 4.40 -1.69
C VAL A 147 -6.57 4.87 -0.82
N GLY A 148 -7.55 5.51 -1.44
CA GLY A 148 -8.80 5.89 -0.81
C GLY A 148 -9.69 4.67 -0.51
N TYR A 149 -10.80 4.90 0.20
CA TYR A 149 -11.71 3.83 0.57
C TYR A 149 -12.82 3.63 -0.46
N LEU A 150 -13.26 2.38 -0.62
CA LEU A 150 -14.52 2.06 -1.28
C LEU A 150 -15.66 2.84 -0.63
N ARG A 151 -16.59 3.31 -1.44
CA ARG A 151 -17.80 3.95 -0.93
C ARG A 151 -18.93 2.95 -0.79
N ASN A 152 -19.74 3.16 0.22
CA ASN A 152 -21.00 2.45 0.37
C ASN A 152 -21.82 2.56 -0.93
N PRO A 153 -22.46 1.49 -1.41
CA PRO A 153 -23.25 1.51 -2.65
C PRO A 153 -24.58 2.25 -2.56
N GLY A 154 -24.77 3.12 -1.58
CA GLY A 154 -26.01 3.89 -1.40
C GLY A 154 -27.07 3.22 -0.53
N VAL A 155 -26.76 2.07 0.06
CA VAL A 155 -27.68 1.31 0.93
C VAL A 155 -27.35 1.50 2.40
N GLN A 156 -28.24 1.04 3.30
CA GLN A 156 -27.94 1.04 4.73
C GLN A 156 -26.78 0.10 5.05
N SER A 157 -25.79 0.62 5.79
CA SER A 157 -24.65 -0.12 6.30
C SER A 157 -24.03 0.60 7.49
N PRO A 158 -23.19 -0.06 8.29
CA PRO A 158 -22.53 0.55 9.44
C PRO A 158 -21.67 1.78 9.08
N ILE A 159 -21.18 1.88 7.84
CA ILE A 159 -20.31 2.97 7.38
C ILE A 159 -21.03 4.04 6.55
N LYS A 160 -22.35 3.96 6.38
CA LYS A 160 -23.11 4.96 5.61
C LYS A 160 -22.88 6.39 6.12
N ALA A 161 -22.88 6.56 7.43
CA ALA A 161 -22.65 7.86 8.07
C ALA A 161 -21.21 8.39 7.89
N CYS A 162 -20.27 7.54 7.49
CA CYS A 162 -18.86 7.92 7.31
C CYS A 162 -18.60 8.69 6.00
N LYS A 163 -19.56 8.72 5.07
CA LYS A 163 -19.36 9.32 3.75
C LYS A 163 -18.82 10.76 3.83
N PRO A 164 -19.40 11.72 4.59
CA PRO A 164 -18.89 13.09 4.64
C PRO A 164 -17.45 13.18 5.16
N ALA A 165 -17.12 12.41 6.21
CA ALA A 165 -15.77 12.38 6.76
C ALA A 165 -14.78 11.72 5.81
N GLY A 166 -15.16 10.67 5.10
CA GLY A 166 -14.38 10.00 4.09
C GLY A 166 -14.11 10.91 2.88
N ASP A 167 -15.11 11.66 2.41
CA ASP A 167 -14.95 12.61 1.31
C ASP A 167 -14.02 13.78 1.69
N GLU A 168 -14.08 14.24 2.96
CA GLU A 168 -13.13 15.24 3.46
C GLU A 168 -11.72 14.70 3.55
N LEU A 169 -11.55 13.45 4.02
CA LEU A 169 -10.25 12.78 4.02
C LEU A 169 -9.67 12.71 2.61
N ASP A 170 -10.43 12.26 1.62
CA ASP A 170 -9.99 12.17 0.23
C ASP A 170 -9.57 13.54 -0.34
N ARG A 171 -10.33 14.62 -0.02
CA ARG A 171 -9.95 15.98 -0.46
C ARG A 171 -8.61 16.43 0.13
N ARG A 172 -8.35 16.11 1.40
CA ARG A 172 -7.08 16.46 2.06
C ARG A 172 -5.91 15.63 1.52
N LEU A 173 -6.12 14.35 1.28
CA LEU A 173 -5.13 13.45 0.66
C LEU A 173 -4.80 13.87 -0.78
N THR A 174 -5.79 14.32 -1.53
CA THR A 174 -5.59 14.90 -2.86
C THR A 174 -4.67 16.14 -2.79
N ARG A 175 -4.86 17.02 -1.81
CA ARG A 175 -3.98 18.19 -1.62
C ARG A 175 -2.56 17.77 -1.24
N MET A 176 -2.44 16.83 -0.32
CA MET A 176 -1.15 16.27 0.07
C MET A 176 -0.37 15.73 -1.13
N ALA A 177 -1.02 14.93 -1.99
CA ALA A 177 -0.37 14.32 -3.14
C ALA A 177 0.10 15.36 -4.18
N ARG A 178 -0.59 16.50 -4.31
CA ARG A 178 -0.17 17.58 -5.22
C ARG A 178 1.17 18.23 -4.83
N GLY A 179 1.59 18.08 -3.57
CA GLY A 179 2.82 18.66 -3.05
C GLY A 179 4.09 17.88 -3.36
N ASP A 180 4.00 16.62 -3.82
CA ASP A 180 5.15 15.75 -4.13
C ASP A 180 4.82 14.83 -5.29
N ALA A 181 5.53 14.95 -6.41
CA ALA A 181 5.33 14.12 -7.61
C ALA A 181 5.56 12.61 -7.37
N GLY A 182 6.23 12.25 -6.28
CA GLY A 182 6.40 10.85 -5.85
C GLY A 182 5.24 10.31 -5.03
N ILE A 183 4.16 11.09 -4.82
CA ILE A 183 2.96 10.67 -4.10
C ILE A 183 1.77 10.67 -5.06
N THR A 184 1.11 9.53 -5.17
CA THR A 184 -0.16 9.42 -5.90
C THR A 184 -1.28 9.15 -4.90
N PHE A 185 -2.29 10.03 -4.81
CA PHE A 185 -3.56 9.68 -4.19
C PHE A 185 -4.45 9.00 -5.22
N LEU A 186 -4.85 7.76 -4.93
CA LEU A 186 -5.69 6.94 -5.79
C LEU A 186 -7.09 6.80 -5.18
N PRO A 187 -8.07 7.61 -5.59
CA PRO A 187 -9.42 7.54 -5.07
C PRO A 187 -10.09 6.23 -5.47
N MET A 188 -10.96 5.72 -4.59
CA MET A 188 -11.83 4.57 -4.84
C MET A 188 -13.30 4.94 -4.75
N SER A 189 -13.60 6.23 -4.65
CA SER A 189 -14.97 6.74 -4.45
C SER A 189 -15.90 6.47 -5.63
N ASP A 190 -15.37 6.27 -6.81
CA ASP A 190 -16.06 6.00 -8.07
C ASP A 190 -16.01 4.51 -8.49
N LEU A 191 -15.34 3.66 -7.71
CA LEU A 191 -15.19 2.23 -8.07
C LEU A 191 -16.50 1.45 -7.90
N VAL A 192 -17.35 1.85 -6.97
CA VAL A 192 -18.61 1.17 -6.65
C VAL A 192 -19.77 1.92 -7.30
N PRO A 193 -20.43 1.33 -8.31
CA PRO A 193 -21.65 1.91 -8.87
C PRO A 193 -22.76 1.99 -7.81
N SER A 194 -23.62 3.01 -7.93
CA SER A 194 -24.77 3.14 -7.02
C SER A 194 -25.66 1.90 -7.13
N GLY A 195 -26.03 1.35 -5.98
CA GLY A 195 -26.83 0.12 -5.85
C GLY A 195 -26.04 -1.20 -6.00
N ASP A 196 -24.83 -1.19 -6.52
CA ASP A 196 -24.06 -2.42 -6.72
C ASP A 196 -23.38 -2.89 -5.42
N ARG A 197 -24.00 -3.85 -4.76
CA ARG A 197 -23.52 -4.46 -3.52
C ARG A 197 -22.40 -5.48 -3.74
N THR A 198 -22.16 -5.91 -4.98
CA THR A 198 -21.23 -7.01 -5.30
C THR A 198 -19.76 -6.68 -5.08
N PHE A 199 -19.42 -5.39 -4.94
CA PHE A 199 -18.07 -4.94 -4.59
C PHE A 199 -17.72 -5.12 -3.10
N HIS A 200 -18.72 -5.38 -2.26
CA HIS A 200 -18.55 -5.57 -0.82
C HIS A 200 -18.89 -7.00 -0.40
N GLN A 201 -18.35 -7.41 0.73
CA GLN A 201 -18.81 -8.60 1.46
C GLN A 201 -20.24 -8.34 2.02
N SER A 202 -20.83 -9.35 2.65
CA SER A 202 -22.19 -9.24 3.23
C SER A 202 -22.32 -8.13 4.27
N ASP A 203 -21.23 -7.75 4.92
CA ASP A 203 -21.17 -6.67 5.92
C ASP A 203 -21.26 -5.25 5.30
N LEU A 204 -21.13 -5.12 3.99
CA LEU A 204 -21.13 -3.84 3.25
C LEU A 204 -20.05 -2.85 3.71
N ILE A 205 -18.97 -3.36 4.29
CA ILE A 205 -17.79 -2.61 4.73
C ILE A 205 -16.55 -3.08 3.98
N HIS A 206 -16.28 -4.39 4.04
CA HIS A 206 -15.08 -4.97 3.47
C HIS A 206 -15.25 -5.29 1.99
N PRO A 207 -14.19 -5.18 1.18
CA PRO A 207 -14.27 -5.53 -0.23
C PRO A 207 -14.51 -7.03 -0.41
N SER A 208 -15.42 -7.36 -1.30
CA SER A 208 -15.54 -8.71 -1.86
C SER A 208 -14.31 -9.04 -2.73
N VAL A 209 -14.26 -10.23 -3.29
CA VAL A 209 -13.25 -10.58 -4.31
C VAL A 209 -13.31 -9.63 -5.51
N LYS A 210 -14.52 -9.25 -5.97
CA LYS A 210 -14.70 -8.25 -7.03
C LYS A 210 -14.15 -6.89 -6.62
N GLY A 211 -14.41 -6.47 -5.38
CA GLY A 211 -13.85 -5.23 -4.81
C GLY A 211 -12.34 -5.25 -4.75
N SER A 212 -11.74 -6.33 -4.23
CA SER A 212 -10.27 -6.48 -4.18
C SER A 212 -9.64 -6.46 -5.58
N ARG A 213 -10.26 -7.11 -6.57
CA ARG A 213 -9.82 -7.05 -7.97
C ARG A 213 -9.85 -5.63 -8.53
N GLY A 214 -10.92 -4.89 -8.29
CA GLY A 214 -11.03 -3.50 -8.75
C GLY A 214 -9.97 -2.59 -8.14
N ILE A 215 -9.73 -2.71 -6.83
CA ILE A 215 -8.69 -1.96 -6.11
C ILE A 215 -7.31 -2.32 -6.66
N GLY A 216 -6.97 -3.62 -6.70
CA GLY A 216 -5.66 -4.09 -7.15
C GLY A 216 -5.36 -3.72 -8.60
N ALA A 217 -6.34 -3.81 -9.50
CA ALA A 217 -6.19 -3.43 -10.90
C ALA A 217 -5.87 -1.92 -11.06
N ARG A 218 -6.54 -1.05 -10.30
CA ARG A 218 -6.24 0.39 -10.30
C ARG A 218 -4.83 0.69 -9.80
N ILE A 219 -4.40 0.02 -8.73
CA ILE A 219 -3.04 0.17 -8.19
C ILE A 219 -2.01 -0.30 -9.22
N ALA A 220 -2.18 -1.49 -9.77
CA ALA A 220 -1.29 -2.05 -10.79
C ALA A 220 -1.17 -1.15 -12.03
N HIS A 221 -2.27 -0.50 -12.44
CA HIS A 221 -2.23 0.48 -13.54
C HIS A 221 -1.33 1.68 -13.24
N VAL A 222 -1.29 2.16 -11.99
CA VAL A 222 -0.40 3.25 -11.58
C VAL A 222 1.06 2.79 -11.57
N ILE A 223 1.34 1.57 -11.09
CA ILE A 223 2.70 1.02 -11.00
C ILE A 223 3.32 0.80 -12.39
N LYS A 224 2.50 0.46 -13.40
CA LYS A 224 2.94 0.18 -14.77
C LYS A 224 3.20 1.42 -15.63
N LYS A 225 2.82 2.61 -15.15
CA LYS A 225 3.07 3.90 -15.84
C LYS A 225 4.47 4.43 -15.51
#